data_4d752abc24f460ce4d67948386717738
#
_entry.id   4d752abc24f460ce4d67948386717738
#
_cell.length_a   1.000
_cell.length_b   1.000
_cell.length_c   1.000
_cell.angle_alpha   90.00
_cell.angle_beta   90.00
_cell.angle_gamma   90.00
#
_symmetry.space_group_name_H-M   'P 1'
#
loop_
_entity.id
_entity.type
_entity.pdbx_description
1 polymer ?
#
loop_
_entity_poly.entity_id
_entity_poly.type
_entity_poly.pdbx_seq_one_letter_code
_entity_poly.pdbx_strand_id
1 'polypeptide(L)'
;MRGGRAMCRRSVRRVGVVRRAGSQKSLRPRGRWVCRLLFNRMSGATVQNGASMTVKDNTAPAHDRALAALVFVGFLVGGLMLFVFGNNWQPPRFPTNDSSVYKWGIAALFLALSGIMRRSQRFHACSGIPLALFIASFANALSSHLGNWLADLLPQAASAAEGLAVDKLSESVTVVVSILLLTRLMGGDLGSIFLKKGDLRRGMRFGVVSFAIFAAIFAVIAALQSSAPLRQGLTAMGVPLAAIVAASPWILAFCFANSLMEELWCRGIFLGKLSPVLGATASVVVTALVFGLLHAGAAYITPAERVVFPAVAFVLGLVNGFVMLKTDSIWGSVLFHAGYDLFVILPLLVVA
;
A
#
# COMPACT_ATOMS: atom_id res chain seq x y z
N MET A 1 66.19 17.23 22.04
CA MET A 1 67.01 16.00 21.88
C MET A 1 66.32 15.23 20.81
N ARG A 2 66.86 15.21 19.58
CA ARG A 2 67.66 14.17 18.91
C ARG A 2 66.96 12.83 19.04
N GLY A 3 66.58 12.11 18.03
CA GLY A 3 66.85 11.86 16.62
C GLY A 3 66.14 10.57 16.37
N GLY A 4 65.89 10.06 15.26
CA GLY A 4 66.60 9.91 14.05
C GLY A 4 65.80 9.09 13.03
N ARG A 5 66.12 9.30 11.80
CA ARG A 5 65.60 8.71 10.56
C ARG A 5 65.89 7.21 10.46
N ALA A 6 65.03 6.42 9.80
CA ALA A 6 65.50 5.39 8.90
C ALA A 6 64.53 5.13 7.78
N MET A 7 64.94 5.49 6.59
CA MET A 7 64.41 5.02 5.28
C MET A 7 64.78 3.54 5.10
N CYS A 8 63.86 2.75 4.55
CA CYS A 8 64.22 1.51 3.87
C CYS A 8 63.37 1.34 2.61
N ARG A 9 64.00 1.64 1.45
CA ARG A 9 63.60 1.26 0.09
C ARG A 9 63.94 -0.23 -0.13
N ARG A 10 63.01 -1.00 -0.69
CA ARG A 10 63.30 -2.19 -1.54
C ARG A 10 62.11 -2.40 -2.45
N SER A 11 62.26 -2.13 -3.68
CA SER A 11 62.73 -2.87 -4.85
C SER A 11 61.67 -3.81 -5.47
N VAL A 12 61.25 -3.39 -6.62
CA VAL A 12 60.38 -4.04 -7.64
C VAL A 12 60.94 -5.41 -8.02
N ARG A 13 60.07 -6.43 -8.04
CA ARG A 13 60.27 -7.61 -8.91
C ARG A 13 58.95 -7.87 -9.66
N ARG A 14 59.00 -7.62 -10.96
CA ARG A 14 58.03 -8.15 -11.94
C ARG A 14 58.28 -9.65 -12.07
N VAL A 15 57.24 -10.45 -11.85
CA VAL A 15 57.21 -11.84 -12.30
C VAL A 15 56.01 -11.97 -13.24
N GLY A 16 56.34 -12.30 -14.49
CA GLY A 16 55.37 -12.62 -15.52
C GLY A 16 54.65 -13.93 -15.19
N VAL A 17 53.36 -13.94 -15.32
CA VAL A 17 52.54 -15.15 -15.21
C VAL A 17 51.89 -15.44 -16.55
N VAL A 18 52.29 -16.59 -17.04
CA VAL A 18 51.81 -17.30 -18.22
C VAL A 18 50.31 -17.55 -18.15
N ARG A 19 49.59 -17.15 -19.19
CA ARG A 19 48.20 -17.54 -19.44
C ARG A 19 48.13 -19.04 -19.71
N ARG A 20 47.46 -19.79 -18.84
CA ARG A 20 46.87 -21.10 -19.19
C ARG A 20 45.38 -20.94 -19.30
N ALA A 21 44.86 -21.12 -20.52
CA ALA A 21 43.45 -21.29 -20.82
C ALA A 21 42.95 -22.60 -20.20
N GLY A 22 42.17 -22.50 -19.14
CA GLY A 22 41.46 -23.60 -18.51
C GLY A 22 39.96 -23.44 -18.71
N SER A 23 39.39 -24.27 -19.59
CA SER A 23 37.96 -24.42 -19.83
C SER A 23 37.20 -24.83 -18.57
N GLN A 24 36.60 -23.87 -17.86
CA GLN A 24 35.59 -24.19 -16.83
C GLN A 24 34.20 -24.18 -17.46
N LYS A 25 33.65 -25.39 -17.73
CA LYS A 25 32.23 -25.59 -17.98
C LYS A 25 31.45 -25.26 -16.72
N SER A 26 30.90 -24.03 -16.64
CA SER A 26 29.97 -23.65 -15.58
C SER A 26 28.60 -24.32 -15.86
N LEU A 27 28.23 -25.25 -15.01
CA LEU A 27 26.87 -25.77 -14.88
C LEU A 27 25.95 -24.62 -14.44
N ARG A 28 25.23 -24.03 -15.38
CA ARG A 28 24.17 -23.03 -15.09
C ARG A 28 22.90 -23.76 -14.68
N PRO A 29 22.25 -23.36 -13.60
CA PRO A 29 20.95 -23.93 -13.22
C PRO A 29 19.89 -23.47 -14.25
N ARG A 30 19.20 -24.45 -14.84
CA ARG A 30 18.20 -24.31 -15.93
C ARG A 30 16.91 -23.58 -15.55
N GLY A 31 16.76 -23.08 -14.31
CA GLY A 31 15.50 -22.50 -13.82
C GLY A 31 15.28 -21.01 -14.08
N ARG A 32 16.29 -20.25 -14.53
CA ARG A 32 16.18 -18.78 -14.69
C ARG A 32 15.72 -18.28 -16.07
N TRP A 33 15.58 -19.14 -17.05
CA TRP A 33 15.34 -18.72 -18.44
C TRP A 33 13.87 -18.48 -18.77
N VAL A 34 12.93 -19.16 -18.11
CA VAL A 34 11.50 -19.02 -18.41
C VAL A 34 10.95 -17.66 -17.98
N CYS A 35 11.39 -17.16 -16.84
CA CYS A 35 11.00 -15.81 -16.38
C CYS A 35 11.58 -14.67 -17.24
N ARG A 36 12.78 -14.85 -17.81
CA ARG A 36 13.41 -13.82 -18.64
C ARG A 36 12.79 -13.72 -20.04
N LEU A 37 12.32 -14.81 -20.59
CA LEU A 37 11.64 -14.83 -21.90
C LEU A 37 10.22 -14.21 -21.83
N LEU A 38 9.49 -14.42 -20.72
CA LEU A 38 8.21 -13.75 -20.50
C LEU A 38 8.39 -12.26 -20.23
N PHE A 39 9.40 -11.89 -19.46
CA PHE A 39 9.70 -10.48 -19.17
C PHE A 39 10.18 -9.69 -20.38
N ASN A 40 11.03 -10.29 -21.25
CA ASN A 40 11.49 -9.63 -22.46
C ASN A 40 10.41 -9.54 -23.57
N ARG A 41 9.39 -10.42 -23.56
CA ARG A 41 8.26 -10.30 -24.49
C ARG A 41 7.26 -9.21 -24.09
N MET A 42 7.21 -8.83 -22.82
CA MET A 42 6.36 -7.75 -22.29
C MET A 42 7.04 -6.39 -22.22
N SER A 43 8.38 -6.35 -22.22
CA SER A 43 9.19 -5.11 -22.18
C SER A 43 9.77 -4.72 -23.52
N GLY A 44 9.17 -5.13 -24.64
CA GLY A 44 9.59 -4.74 -26.00
C GLY A 44 9.35 -3.26 -26.35
N ALA A 45 9.59 -2.37 -25.42
CA ALA A 45 9.73 -0.93 -25.63
C ALA A 45 11.20 -0.54 -25.51
N THR A 46 11.98 -0.85 -26.52
CA THR A 46 13.23 -0.12 -26.77
C THR A 46 12.86 1.32 -27.09
N VAL A 47 13.31 2.23 -26.24
CA VAL A 47 13.23 3.67 -26.49
C VAL A 47 14.12 3.97 -27.70
N GLN A 48 13.54 3.99 -28.89
CA GLN A 48 14.10 4.64 -30.06
C GLN A 48 13.48 6.02 -30.17
N ASN A 49 14.35 7.01 -30.21
CA ASN A 49 14.01 8.42 -30.42
C ASN A 49 13.15 8.60 -31.68
N GLY A 50 12.00 9.23 -31.52
CA GLY A 50 11.35 10.00 -32.59
C GLY A 50 10.46 9.24 -33.57
N ALA A 51 9.86 8.07 -33.25
CA ALA A 51 8.87 7.44 -34.10
C ALA A 51 7.49 7.40 -33.43
N SER A 52 6.48 7.79 -34.16
CA SER A 52 5.05 7.69 -33.86
C SER A 52 4.70 6.35 -33.23
N MET A 53 4.12 6.40 -32.03
CA MET A 53 3.68 5.25 -31.25
C MET A 53 2.41 4.69 -31.93
N THR A 54 2.56 3.83 -32.94
CA THR A 54 1.47 2.96 -33.38
C THR A 54 1.25 1.92 -32.29
N VAL A 55 0.14 2.05 -31.58
CA VAL A 55 -0.35 1.01 -30.64
C VAL A 55 -0.66 -0.23 -31.48
N LYS A 56 0.30 -1.16 -31.53
CA LYS A 56 0.02 -2.52 -31.99
C LYS A 56 -0.93 -3.15 -30.97
N ASP A 57 -2.13 -3.39 -31.41
CA ASP A 57 -3.14 -4.17 -30.70
C ASP A 57 -2.65 -5.62 -30.55
N ASN A 58 -1.81 -5.87 -29.53
CA ASN A 58 -1.38 -7.20 -29.15
C ASN A 58 -2.55 -7.89 -28.43
N THR A 59 -3.48 -8.47 -29.20
CA THR A 59 -4.50 -9.36 -28.67
C THR A 59 -3.78 -10.55 -28.03
N ALA A 60 -3.70 -10.52 -26.67
CA ALA A 60 -3.20 -11.67 -25.91
C ALA A 60 -3.98 -12.93 -26.28
N PRO A 61 -3.36 -14.12 -26.34
CA PRO A 61 -4.03 -15.37 -26.65
C PRO A 61 -5.20 -15.57 -25.67
N ALA A 62 -6.28 -16.20 -26.14
CA ALA A 62 -7.53 -16.36 -25.37
C ALA A 62 -7.31 -17.01 -23.99
N HIS A 63 -6.33 -17.91 -23.87
CA HIS A 63 -5.93 -18.54 -22.61
C HIS A 63 -5.40 -17.52 -21.58
N ASP A 64 -4.63 -16.53 -22.02
CA ASP A 64 -4.07 -15.51 -21.12
C ASP A 64 -5.17 -14.56 -20.63
N ARG A 65 -6.18 -14.29 -21.48
CA ARG A 65 -7.35 -13.48 -21.10
C ARG A 65 -8.22 -14.18 -20.05
N ALA A 66 -8.45 -15.49 -20.20
CA ALA A 66 -9.22 -16.26 -19.22
C ALA A 66 -8.51 -16.31 -17.87
N LEU A 67 -7.19 -16.48 -17.85
CA LEU A 67 -6.40 -16.43 -16.62
C LEU A 67 -6.46 -15.04 -15.97
N ALA A 68 -6.33 -13.99 -16.75
CA ALA A 68 -6.42 -12.62 -16.25
C ALA A 68 -7.82 -12.35 -15.65
N ALA A 69 -8.89 -12.76 -16.32
CA ALA A 69 -10.26 -12.64 -15.79
C ALA A 69 -10.43 -13.43 -14.47
N LEU A 70 -9.92 -14.66 -14.41
CA LEU A 70 -9.96 -15.48 -13.19
C LEU A 70 -9.20 -14.81 -12.04
N VAL A 71 -8.02 -14.26 -12.32
CA VAL A 71 -7.21 -13.55 -11.32
C VAL A 71 -7.91 -12.27 -10.85
N PHE A 72 -8.50 -11.50 -11.77
CA PHE A 72 -9.26 -10.29 -11.44
C PHE A 72 -10.44 -10.61 -10.51
N VAL A 73 -11.29 -11.55 -10.89
CA VAL A 73 -12.44 -11.96 -10.09
C VAL A 73 -11.99 -12.61 -8.77
N GLY A 74 -11.00 -13.48 -8.81
CA GLY A 74 -10.45 -14.13 -7.61
C GLY A 74 -9.87 -13.13 -6.62
N PHE A 75 -9.16 -12.10 -7.11
CA PHE A 75 -8.65 -11.02 -6.26
C PHE A 75 -9.78 -10.14 -5.72
N LEU A 76 -10.78 -9.81 -6.54
CA LEU A 76 -11.94 -9.04 -6.08
C LEU A 76 -12.67 -9.78 -4.97
N VAL A 77 -12.98 -11.06 -5.16
CA VAL A 77 -13.63 -11.90 -4.12
C VAL A 77 -12.77 -11.99 -2.86
N GLY A 78 -11.46 -12.27 -3.01
CA GLY A 78 -10.54 -12.35 -1.88
C GLY A 78 -10.40 -11.02 -1.13
N GLY A 79 -10.36 -9.91 -1.86
CA GLY A 79 -10.35 -8.57 -1.29
C GLY A 79 -11.66 -8.23 -0.55
N LEU A 80 -12.80 -8.60 -1.09
CA LEU A 80 -14.09 -8.45 -0.40
C LEU A 80 -14.15 -9.29 0.88
N MET A 81 -13.72 -10.55 0.82
CA MET A 81 -13.64 -11.39 2.02
C MET A 81 -12.76 -10.78 3.11
N LEU A 82 -11.60 -10.24 2.71
CA LEU A 82 -10.66 -9.66 3.65
C LEU A 82 -11.13 -8.31 4.18
N PHE A 83 -11.39 -7.37 3.29
CA PHE A 83 -11.55 -5.95 3.65
C PHE A 83 -12.99 -5.56 3.96
N VAL A 84 -13.96 -6.15 3.30
CA VAL A 84 -15.38 -5.80 3.48
C VAL A 84 -15.99 -6.66 4.57
N PHE A 85 -15.98 -7.99 4.40
CA PHE A 85 -16.57 -8.90 5.38
C PHE A 85 -15.72 -9.08 6.64
N GLY A 86 -14.39 -8.89 6.54
CA GLY A 86 -13.46 -9.01 7.67
C GLY A 86 -13.44 -7.82 8.61
N ASN A 87 -13.88 -6.64 8.19
CA ASN A 87 -13.77 -5.44 9.00
C ASN A 87 -15.08 -5.00 9.68
N ASN A 88 -16.16 -4.74 9.01
CA ASN A 88 -17.34 -4.21 9.68
C ASN A 88 -18.66 -4.62 9.02
N TRP A 89 -18.62 -5.33 7.92
CA TRP A 89 -19.81 -5.88 7.29
C TRP A 89 -20.15 -7.24 7.89
N GLN A 90 -20.63 -7.24 9.12
CA GLN A 90 -21.30 -8.42 9.60
C GLN A 90 -22.74 -8.38 9.07
N PRO A 91 -23.13 -9.31 8.19
CA PRO A 91 -24.54 -9.50 7.91
C PRO A 91 -25.22 -9.81 9.25
N PRO A 92 -26.38 -9.21 9.56
CA PRO A 92 -27.04 -9.34 10.87
C PRO A 92 -27.44 -10.78 11.24
N ARG A 93 -27.05 -11.76 10.43
CA ARG A 93 -27.39 -13.18 10.61
C ARG A 93 -26.22 -14.10 11.00
N PHE A 94 -25.00 -13.58 11.10
CA PHE A 94 -23.89 -14.37 11.64
C PHE A 94 -23.75 -14.06 13.13
N PRO A 95 -24.18 -14.95 14.03
CA PRO A 95 -24.09 -14.75 15.47
C PRO A 95 -22.69 -15.09 15.97
N THR A 96 -21.65 -14.62 15.32
CA THR A 96 -20.31 -14.82 15.84
C THR A 96 -19.85 -13.51 16.43
N ASN A 97 -19.97 -13.43 17.75
CA ASN A 97 -19.21 -12.48 18.57
C ASN A 97 -17.69 -12.64 18.40
N ASP A 98 -17.25 -13.49 17.50
CA ASP A 98 -15.83 -13.82 17.31
C ASP A 98 -15.41 -13.61 15.85
N SER A 99 -15.34 -12.33 15.47
CA SER A 99 -14.74 -11.93 14.17
C SER A 99 -13.29 -12.42 14.03
N SER A 100 -12.64 -12.81 15.13
CA SER A 100 -11.27 -13.29 15.14
C SER A 100 -11.14 -14.64 14.42
N VAL A 101 -12.04 -15.59 14.66
CA VAL A 101 -12.02 -16.91 13.99
C VAL A 101 -12.14 -16.75 12.48
N TYR A 102 -13.01 -15.85 12.01
CA TYR A 102 -13.16 -15.56 10.60
C TYR A 102 -11.86 -14.99 9.99
N LYS A 103 -11.25 -13.99 10.64
CA LYS A 103 -10.02 -13.35 10.17
C LYS A 103 -8.85 -14.33 10.09
N TRP A 104 -8.66 -15.16 11.12
CA TRP A 104 -7.62 -16.20 11.10
C TRP A 104 -7.92 -17.30 10.09
N GLY A 105 -9.19 -17.70 9.94
CA GLY A 105 -9.63 -18.68 8.94
C GLY A 105 -9.32 -18.24 7.51
N ILE A 106 -9.60 -16.97 7.18
CA ILE A 106 -9.27 -16.40 5.86
C ILE A 106 -7.75 -16.35 5.65
N ALA A 107 -6.98 -15.96 6.65
CA ALA A 107 -5.52 -15.96 6.55
C ALA A 107 -4.98 -17.38 6.27
N ALA A 108 -5.47 -18.39 7.00
CA ALA A 108 -5.10 -19.78 6.77
C ALA A 108 -5.49 -20.27 5.36
N LEU A 109 -6.69 -19.90 4.89
CA LEU A 109 -7.17 -20.22 3.53
C LEU A 109 -6.22 -19.65 2.45
N PHE A 110 -5.86 -18.39 2.53
CA PHE A 110 -4.99 -17.76 1.54
C PHE A 110 -3.56 -18.32 1.58
N LEU A 111 -3.05 -18.68 2.77
CA LEU A 111 -1.76 -19.35 2.91
C LEU A 111 -1.78 -20.73 2.24
N ALA A 112 -2.82 -21.53 2.50
CA ALA A 112 -3.01 -22.84 1.88
C ALA A 112 -3.13 -22.71 0.35
N LEU A 113 -3.91 -21.75 -0.13
CA LEU A 113 -4.09 -21.49 -1.56
C LEU A 113 -2.75 -21.10 -2.23
N SER A 114 -1.96 -20.25 -1.60
CA SER A 114 -0.61 -19.91 -2.07
C SER A 114 0.28 -21.15 -2.15
N GLY A 115 0.25 -22.02 -1.15
CA GLY A 115 1.01 -23.28 -1.12
C GLY A 115 0.60 -24.25 -2.25
N ILE A 116 -0.70 -24.41 -2.48
CA ILE A 116 -1.25 -25.23 -3.58
C ILE A 116 -0.82 -24.65 -4.93
N MET A 117 -0.99 -23.35 -5.14
CA MET A 117 -0.64 -22.70 -6.41
C MET A 117 0.86 -22.75 -6.70
N ARG A 118 1.73 -22.68 -5.67
CA ARG A 118 3.19 -22.86 -5.82
C ARG A 118 3.59 -24.24 -6.33
N ARG A 119 2.82 -25.28 -6.00
CA ARG A 119 3.07 -26.65 -6.46
C ARG A 119 2.56 -26.89 -7.88
N SER A 120 1.64 -26.09 -8.37
CA SER A 120 1.06 -26.21 -9.70
C SER A 120 1.92 -25.49 -10.73
N GLN A 121 2.39 -26.18 -11.75
CA GLN A 121 3.13 -25.55 -12.85
C GLN A 121 2.32 -24.44 -13.55
N ARG A 122 1.01 -24.65 -13.68
CA ARG A 122 0.08 -23.72 -14.33
C ARG A 122 -0.12 -22.42 -13.56
N PHE A 123 -0.22 -22.49 -12.23
CA PHE A 123 -0.58 -21.35 -11.38
C PHE A 123 0.58 -20.78 -10.57
N HIS A 124 1.78 -21.34 -10.72
CA HIS A 124 2.96 -20.91 -9.97
C HIS A 124 3.22 -19.39 -10.06
N ALA A 125 3.07 -18.82 -11.27
CA ALA A 125 3.28 -17.39 -11.52
C ALA A 125 2.30 -16.48 -10.74
N CYS A 126 1.08 -16.99 -10.44
CA CYS A 126 0.05 -16.25 -9.71
C CYS A 126 0.07 -16.51 -8.19
N SER A 127 0.93 -17.44 -7.69
CA SER A 127 0.96 -17.84 -6.27
C SER A 127 1.32 -16.70 -5.31
N GLY A 128 1.94 -15.63 -5.81
CA GLY A 128 2.22 -14.43 -5.06
C GLY A 128 0.98 -13.61 -4.68
N ILE A 129 -0.14 -13.78 -5.40
CA ILE A 129 -1.38 -13.03 -5.13
C ILE A 129 -2.07 -13.55 -3.85
N PRO A 130 -2.39 -14.86 -3.71
CA PRO A 130 -2.91 -15.35 -2.44
C PRO A 130 -1.93 -15.23 -1.29
N LEU A 131 -0.60 -15.22 -1.54
CA LEU A 131 0.38 -14.91 -0.50
C LEU A 131 0.22 -13.46 -0.01
N ALA A 132 0.01 -12.49 -0.91
CA ALA A 132 -0.24 -11.11 -0.51
C ALA A 132 -1.57 -10.97 0.25
N LEU A 133 -2.61 -11.69 -0.17
CA LEU A 133 -3.88 -11.77 0.57
C LEU A 133 -3.70 -12.39 1.96
N PHE A 134 -2.86 -13.42 2.09
CA PHE A 134 -2.48 -13.97 3.41
C PHE A 134 -1.81 -12.91 4.29
N ILE A 135 -0.80 -12.20 3.77
CA ILE A 135 -0.08 -11.17 4.54
C ILE A 135 -1.07 -10.08 5.00
N ALA A 136 -1.96 -9.64 4.13
CA ALA A 136 -2.98 -8.65 4.46
C ALA A 136 -3.97 -9.15 5.51
N SER A 137 -4.44 -10.40 5.38
CA SER A 137 -5.39 -11.02 6.32
C SER A 137 -4.78 -11.24 7.69
N PHE A 138 -3.51 -11.69 7.72
CA PHE A 138 -2.77 -11.87 8.97
C PHE A 138 -2.59 -10.54 9.69
N ALA A 139 -2.19 -9.49 8.97
CA ALA A 139 -2.03 -8.15 9.53
C ALA A 139 -3.37 -7.63 10.11
N ASN A 140 -4.50 -7.85 9.41
CA ASN A 140 -5.83 -7.52 9.90
C ASN A 140 -6.22 -8.30 11.17
N ALA A 141 -5.99 -9.60 11.18
CA ALA A 141 -6.29 -10.44 12.34
C ALA A 141 -5.47 -10.02 13.56
N LEU A 142 -4.16 -9.79 13.36
CA LEU A 142 -3.26 -9.39 14.43
C LEU A 142 -3.60 -7.98 14.94
N SER A 143 -3.92 -7.03 14.07
CA SER A 143 -4.30 -5.67 14.45
C SER A 143 -5.54 -5.65 15.35
N SER A 144 -6.52 -6.52 15.12
CA SER A 144 -7.72 -6.61 15.96
C SER A 144 -7.44 -7.00 17.40
N HIS A 145 -6.31 -7.67 17.66
CA HIS A 145 -5.91 -8.07 19.02
C HIS A 145 -4.84 -7.16 19.59
N LEU A 146 -3.78 -6.93 18.83
CA LEU A 146 -2.60 -6.24 19.31
C LEU A 146 -2.74 -4.73 19.22
N GLY A 147 -3.50 -4.20 18.26
CA GLY A 147 -3.76 -2.78 18.12
C GLY A 147 -4.49 -2.22 19.34
N ASN A 148 -5.56 -2.87 19.77
CA ASN A 148 -6.29 -2.49 20.98
C ASN A 148 -5.41 -2.58 22.23
N TRP A 149 -4.67 -3.70 22.38
CA TRP A 149 -3.75 -3.86 23.51
C TRP A 149 -2.66 -2.77 23.55
N LEU A 150 -2.12 -2.36 22.41
CA LEU A 150 -1.17 -1.24 22.33
C LEU A 150 -1.82 0.09 22.70
N ALA A 151 -3.05 0.35 22.27
CA ALA A 151 -3.79 1.54 22.65
C ALA A 151 -4.05 1.59 24.17
N ASP A 152 -4.38 0.45 24.77
CA ASP A 152 -4.62 0.33 26.23
C ASP A 152 -3.35 0.55 27.08
N LEU A 153 -2.15 0.36 26.49
CA LEU A 153 -0.89 0.64 27.17
C LEU A 153 -0.53 2.14 27.21
N LEU A 154 -1.18 2.95 26.40
CA LEU A 154 -0.92 4.38 26.33
C LEU A 154 -1.77 5.12 27.37
N PRO A 155 -1.32 6.33 27.86
CA PRO A 155 -2.13 7.15 28.74
C PRO A 155 -3.49 7.44 28.12
N GLN A 156 -4.50 7.60 28.97
CA GLN A 156 -5.82 8.03 28.50
C GLN A 156 -5.71 9.35 27.76
N ALA A 157 -6.31 9.41 26.58
CA ALA A 157 -6.26 10.58 25.73
C ALA A 157 -6.94 11.78 26.41
N ALA A 158 -6.26 12.93 26.35
CA ALA A 158 -6.79 14.17 26.91
C ALA A 158 -7.83 14.85 25.99
N SER A 159 -7.94 14.39 24.74
CA SER A 159 -8.90 14.90 23.76
C SER A 159 -9.31 13.80 22.78
N ALA A 160 -10.47 13.99 22.14
CA ALA A 160 -10.96 13.10 21.10
C ALA A 160 -9.97 12.94 19.93
N ALA A 161 -9.35 14.04 19.49
CA ALA A 161 -8.35 14.01 18.42
C ALA A 161 -7.11 13.19 18.79
N GLU A 162 -6.67 13.29 20.05
CA GLU A 162 -5.57 12.47 20.58
C GLU A 162 -5.97 11.00 20.60
N GLY A 163 -7.16 10.66 21.12
CA GLY A 163 -7.67 9.28 21.14
C GLY A 163 -7.71 8.66 19.76
N LEU A 164 -8.33 9.35 18.78
CA LEU A 164 -8.39 8.89 17.39
C LEU A 164 -6.99 8.69 16.78
N ALA A 165 -6.04 9.59 17.06
CA ALA A 165 -4.68 9.46 16.57
C ALA A 165 -3.93 8.28 17.20
N VAL A 166 -4.08 8.09 18.52
CA VAL A 166 -3.48 6.96 19.25
C VAL A 166 -4.00 5.63 18.76
N ASP A 167 -5.32 5.49 18.62
CA ASP A 167 -5.94 4.27 18.09
C ASP A 167 -5.43 3.98 16.67
N LYS A 168 -5.41 4.99 15.81
CA LYS A 168 -4.94 4.84 14.43
C LYS A 168 -3.44 4.54 14.33
N LEU A 169 -2.62 5.14 15.18
CA LEU A 169 -1.19 4.84 15.26
C LEU A 169 -0.96 3.39 15.72
N SER A 170 -1.69 2.93 16.73
CA SER A 170 -1.60 1.56 17.26
C SER A 170 -1.99 0.53 16.19
N GLU A 171 -3.09 0.76 15.49
CA GLU A 171 -3.51 -0.04 14.34
C GLU A 171 -2.45 -0.02 13.24
N SER A 172 -1.99 1.16 12.84
CA SER A 172 -1.04 1.35 11.74
C SER A 172 0.30 0.70 12.01
N VAL A 173 0.83 0.85 13.22
CA VAL A 173 2.09 0.20 13.61
C VAL A 173 1.95 -1.31 13.51
N THR A 174 0.87 -1.88 14.04
CA THR A 174 0.62 -3.33 14.00
C THR A 174 0.52 -3.85 12.56
N VAL A 175 -0.27 -3.19 11.72
CA VAL A 175 -0.46 -3.59 10.31
C VAL A 175 0.84 -3.43 9.52
N VAL A 176 1.48 -2.27 9.60
CA VAL A 176 2.69 -1.97 8.82
C VAL A 176 3.83 -2.92 9.23
N VAL A 177 4.10 -3.07 10.53
CA VAL A 177 5.15 -3.97 11.00
C VAL A 177 4.86 -5.42 10.57
N SER A 178 3.62 -5.88 10.67
CA SER A 178 3.24 -7.23 10.22
C SER A 178 3.51 -7.42 8.72
N ILE A 179 3.12 -6.47 7.89
CA ILE A 179 3.36 -6.52 6.44
C ILE A 179 4.87 -6.56 6.14
N LEU A 180 5.67 -5.71 6.79
CA LEU A 180 7.12 -5.65 6.59
C LEU A 180 7.80 -6.95 6.98
N LEU A 181 7.50 -7.47 8.18
CA LEU A 181 8.06 -8.70 8.71
C LEU A 181 7.67 -9.90 7.84
N LEU A 182 6.38 -10.08 7.55
CA LEU A 182 5.92 -11.21 6.72
C LEU A 182 6.46 -11.13 5.30
N THR A 183 6.52 -9.93 4.70
CA THR A 183 7.14 -9.76 3.38
C THR A 183 8.59 -10.25 3.39
N ARG A 184 9.37 -9.88 4.41
CA ARG A 184 10.77 -10.33 4.56
C ARG A 184 10.88 -11.81 4.86
N LEU A 185 10.12 -12.34 5.80
CA LEU A 185 10.12 -13.76 6.18
C LEU A 185 9.72 -14.68 5.02
N MET A 186 8.83 -14.22 4.14
CA MET A 186 8.43 -14.97 2.95
C MET A 186 9.39 -14.77 1.76
N GLY A 187 10.56 -14.17 1.99
CA GLY A 187 11.61 -13.98 0.99
C GLY A 187 11.37 -12.82 0.02
N GLY A 188 10.41 -11.93 0.33
CA GLY A 188 10.16 -10.73 -0.46
C GLY A 188 11.12 -9.59 -0.13
N ASP A 189 11.38 -8.74 -1.13
CA ASP A 189 12.06 -7.47 -0.95
C ASP A 189 11.05 -6.35 -0.69
N LEU A 190 11.40 -5.37 0.16
CA LEU A 190 10.53 -4.22 0.46
C LEU A 190 10.27 -3.35 -0.78
N GLY A 191 11.17 -3.35 -1.75
CA GLY A 191 10.94 -2.73 -3.05
C GLY A 191 9.78 -3.38 -3.82
N SER A 192 9.49 -4.66 -3.58
CA SER A 192 8.36 -5.37 -4.20
C SER A 192 6.98 -4.91 -3.71
N ILE A 193 6.96 -4.14 -2.62
CA ILE A 193 5.77 -3.50 -2.03
C ILE A 193 5.87 -1.96 -2.10
N PHE A 194 6.65 -1.43 -3.06
CA PHE A 194 6.87 -0.02 -3.33
C PHE A 194 7.54 0.79 -2.19
N LEU A 195 8.04 0.14 -1.13
CA LEU A 195 8.87 0.78 -0.11
C LEU A 195 10.31 0.92 -0.60
N LYS A 196 10.46 1.71 -1.63
CA LYS A 196 11.73 2.05 -2.25
C LYS A 196 11.73 3.49 -2.73
N LYS A 197 12.91 3.98 -3.10
CA LYS A 197 13.07 5.37 -3.53
C LYS A 197 12.29 5.66 -4.83
N GLY A 198 12.37 4.75 -5.82
CA GLY A 198 11.73 4.95 -7.12
C GLY A 198 12.04 6.30 -7.74
N ASP A 199 11.09 6.90 -8.46
CA ASP A 199 11.13 8.32 -8.85
C ASP A 199 10.61 9.20 -7.71
N LEU A 200 11.41 9.26 -6.62
CA LEU A 200 11.06 9.99 -5.42
C LEU A 200 10.79 11.46 -5.70
N ARG A 201 11.57 12.08 -6.60
CA ARG A 201 11.41 13.51 -6.94
C ARG A 201 10.02 13.80 -7.51
N ARG A 202 9.57 12.97 -8.45
CA ARG A 202 8.25 13.12 -9.08
C ARG A 202 7.13 12.80 -8.09
N GLY A 203 7.27 11.70 -7.34
CA GLY A 203 6.30 11.29 -6.33
C GLY A 203 6.16 12.32 -5.22
N MET A 204 7.26 12.82 -4.67
CA MET A 204 7.25 13.83 -3.63
C MET A 204 6.70 15.17 -4.10
N ARG A 205 7.04 15.61 -5.33
CA ARG A 205 6.45 16.84 -5.88
C ARG A 205 4.93 16.71 -5.99
N PHE A 206 4.44 15.62 -6.54
CA PHE A 206 3.00 15.37 -6.62
C PHE A 206 2.37 15.34 -5.24
N GLY A 207 2.91 14.54 -4.31
CA GLY A 207 2.37 14.36 -2.97
C GLY A 207 2.39 15.66 -2.16
N VAL A 208 3.51 16.38 -2.13
CA VAL A 208 3.64 17.64 -1.36
C VAL A 208 2.72 18.72 -1.92
N VAL A 209 2.66 18.90 -3.24
CA VAL A 209 1.77 19.89 -3.85
C VAL A 209 0.31 19.56 -3.57
N SER A 210 -0.08 18.29 -3.72
CA SER A 210 -1.45 17.85 -3.43
C SER A 210 -1.80 18.01 -1.96
N PHE A 211 -0.90 17.61 -1.05
CA PHE A 211 -1.08 17.79 0.40
C PHE A 211 -1.24 19.28 0.75
N ALA A 212 -0.38 20.13 0.21
CA ALA A 212 -0.46 21.58 0.46
C ALA A 212 -1.78 22.18 -0.03
N ILE A 213 -2.28 21.76 -1.20
CA ILE A 213 -3.59 22.17 -1.72
C ILE A 213 -4.70 21.73 -0.78
N PHE A 214 -4.72 20.45 -0.37
CA PHE A 214 -5.71 19.94 0.58
C PHE A 214 -5.64 20.67 1.92
N ALA A 215 -4.44 20.85 2.47
CA ALA A 215 -4.24 21.56 3.73
C ALA A 215 -4.71 23.03 3.66
N ALA A 216 -4.46 23.72 2.54
CA ALA A 216 -4.94 25.09 2.33
C ALA A 216 -6.48 25.14 2.26
N ILE A 217 -7.12 24.23 1.51
CA ILE A 217 -8.57 24.12 1.44
C ILE A 217 -9.15 23.81 2.83
N PHE A 218 -8.55 22.87 3.56
CA PHE A 218 -8.93 22.54 4.93
C PHE A 218 -8.85 23.74 5.85
N ALA A 219 -7.73 24.50 5.81
CA ALA A 219 -7.55 25.69 6.63
C ALA A 219 -8.58 26.79 6.30
N VAL A 220 -8.92 26.99 5.01
CA VAL A 220 -9.96 27.91 4.60
C VAL A 220 -11.33 27.50 5.12
N ILE A 221 -11.70 26.22 4.98
CA ILE A 221 -12.97 25.68 5.50
C ILE A 221 -13.04 25.89 7.02
N ALA A 222 -11.97 25.52 7.76
CA ALA A 222 -11.89 25.66 9.18
C ALA A 222 -12.02 27.15 9.62
N ALA A 223 -11.37 28.07 8.92
CA ALA A 223 -11.48 29.51 9.18
C ALA A 223 -12.88 30.06 8.88
N LEU A 224 -13.51 29.63 7.80
CA LEU A 224 -14.87 30.04 7.44
C LEU A 224 -15.90 29.52 8.45
N GLN A 225 -15.73 28.31 8.98
CA GLN A 225 -16.59 27.75 10.01
C GLN A 225 -16.52 28.52 11.34
N SER A 226 -15.39 29.19 11.60
CA SER A 226 -15.21 30.04 12.80
C SER A 226 -15.86 31.41 12.67
N SER A 227 -16.24 31.85 11.46
CA SER A 227 -16.88 33.16 11.20
C SER A 227 -18.40 33.12 11.45
N ALA A 228 -18.94 34.16 12.15
CA ALA A 228 -20.33 34.22 12.58
C ALA A 228 -21.38 34.10 11.46
N PRO A 229 -21.21 34.66 10.24
CA PRO A 229 -22.21 34.54 9.19
C PRO A 229 -22.38 33.13 8.59
N LEU A 230 -21.30 32.36 8.55
CA LEU A 230 -21.34 30.98 8.04
C LEU A 230 -21.72 29.95 9.12
N ARG A 231 -21.59 30.32 10.42
CA ARG A 231 -22.03 29.48 11.53
C ARG A 231 -23.48 29.06 11.41
N GLN A 232 -24.37 29.88 10.90
CA GLN A 232 -25.79 29.58 10.76
C GLN A 232 -26.12 28.56 9.67
N GLY A 233 -25.25 28.43 8.65
CA GLY A 233 -25.42 27.49 7.54
C GLY A 233 -24.62 26.18 7.66
N LEU A 234 -23.53 26.20 8.47
CA LEU A 234 -22.62 25.07 8.65
C LEU A 234 -22.63 24.53 10.10
N THR A 235 -23.68 24.79 10.84
CA THR A 235 -23.86 24.50 12.27
C THR A 235 -23.71 23.02 12.68
N ALA A 236 -23.56 22.13 11.72
CA ALA A 236 -23.27 20.74 12.01
C ALA A 236 -21.82 20.49 12.49
N MET A 237 -20.88 21.42 12.28
CA MET A 237 -19.47 21.20 12.59
C MET A 237 -18.86 22.17 13.61
N GLY A 238 -19.60 22.70 14.55
CA GLY A 238 -19.28 23.77 15.50
C GLY A 238 -17.95 23.73 16.29
N VAL A 239 -16.87 23.15 15.75
CA VAL A 239 -15.54 23.11 16.39
C VAL A 239 -14.83 24.44 16.22
N PRO A 240 -14.44 25.16 17.31
CA PRO A 240 -13.70 26.39 17.22
C PRO A 240 -12.35 26.22 16.51
N LEU A 241 -11.93 27.20 15.70
CA LEU A 241 -10.62 27.17 15.04
C LEU A 241 -9.46 26.92 16.02
N ALA A 242 -9.52 27.51 17.21
CA ALA A 242 -8.52 27.30 18.25
C ALA A 242 -8.40 25.82 18.67
N ALA A 243 -9.50 25.08 18.74
CA ALA A 243 -9.49 23.65 19.03
C ALA A 243 -8.87 22.85 17.88
N ILE A 244 -9.16 23.21 16.62
CA ILE A 244 -8.55 22.58 15.43
C ILE A 244 -7.03 22.82 15.43
N VAL A 245 -6.59 24.05 15.74
CA VAL A 245 -5.15 24.38 15.83
C VAL A 245 -4.49 23.57 16.96
N ALA A 246 -5.11 23.49 18.12
CA ALA A 246 -4.60 22.70 19.24
C ALA A 246 -4.54 21.19 18.92
N ALA A 247 -5.53 20.67 18.17
CA ALA A 247 -5.58 19.28 17.74
C ALA A 247 -4.67 18.96 16.54
N SER A 248 -4.10 19.97 15.86
CA SER A 248 -3.38 19.76 14.59
C SER A 248 -2.26 18.74 14.62
N PRO A 249 -1.45 18.57 15.69
CA PRO A 249 -0.44 17.52 15.74
C PRO A 249 -1.06 16.11 15.67
N TRP A 250 -2.16 15.90 16.38
CA TRP A 250 -2.89 14.64 16.41
C TRP A 250 -3.61 14.36 15.07
N ILE A 251 -4.20 15.40 14.47
CA ILE A 251 -4.80 15.33 13.13
C ILE A 251 -3.75 14.87 12.11
N LEU A 252 -2.58 15.49 12.11
CA LEU A 252 -1.50 15.11 11.20
C LEU A 252 -0.99 13.69 11.48
N ALA A 253 -0.82 13.31 12.75
CA ALA A 253 -0.42 11.97 13.14
C ALA A 253 -1.41 10.91 12.61
N PHE A 254 -2.71 11.16 12.79
CA PHE A 254 -3.77 10.33 12.22
C PHE A 254 -3.65 10.21 10.70
N CYS A 255 -3.62 11.34 9.99
CA CYS A 255 -3.62 11.35 8.51
C CYS A 255 -2.42 10.59 7.94
N PHE A 256 -1.21 10.81 8.46
CA PHE A 256 -0.03 10.11 7.97
C PHE A 256 0.00 8.64 8.34
N ALA A 257 -0.42 8.27 9.56
CA ALA A 257 -0.48 6.88 9.99
C ALA A 257 -1.50 6.09 9.16
N ASN A 258 -2.72 6.63 8.99
CA ASN A 258 -3.77 6.03 8.18
C ASN A 258 -3.33 5.84 6.74
N SER A 259 -2.85 6.91 6.12
CA SER A 259 -2.45 6.89 4.70
C SER A 259 -1.30 5.92 4.43
N LEU A 260 -0.26 5.89 5.28
CA LEU A 260 0.84 4.93 5.13
C LEU A 260 0.33 3.50 5.25
N MET A 261 -0.49 3.22 6.25
CA MET A 261 -1.07 1.91 6.48
C MET A 261 -1.93 1.47 5.30
N GLU A 262 -2.88 2.30 4.89
CA GLU A 262 -3.84 1.93 3.84
C GLU A 262 -3.18 1.82 2.46
N GLU A 263 -2.24 2.71 2.11
CA GLU A 263 -1.52 2.60 0.85
C GLU A 263 -0.65 1.34 0.81
N LEU A 264 0.01 0.99 1.90
CA LEU A 264 0.80 -0.24 1.96
C LEU A 264 -0.10 -1.48 1.92
N TRP A 265 -1.16 -1.49 2.70
CA TRP A 265 -2.06 -2.62 2.89
C TRP A 265 -2.96 -2.89 1.69
N CYS A 266 -3.55 -1.83 1.09
CA CYS A 266 -4.51 -1.99 0.00
C CYS A 266 -3.87 -2.01 -1.39
N ARG A 267 -2.65 -1.47 -1.55
CA ARG A 267 -1.99 -1.31 -2.86
C ARG A 267 -0.56 -1.83 -2.87
N GLY A 268 0.25 -1.47 -1.90
CA GLY A 268 1.67 -1.79 -1.87
C GLY A 268 1.95 -3.28 -2.04
N ILE A 269 1.29 -4.13 -1.26
CA ILE A 269 1.49 -5.58 -1.32
C ILE A 269 0.88 -6.24 -2.56
N PHE A 270 -0.08 -5.60 -3.24
CA PHE A 270 -0.85 -6.20 -4.33
C PHE A 270 -0.41 -5.77 -5.72
N LEU A 271 -0.19 -4.48 -5.97
CA LEU A 271 0.06 -3.96 -7.32
C LEU A 271 1.25 -4.62 -8.00
N GLY A 272 2.34 -4.86 -7.26
CA GLY A 272 3.51 -5.56 -7.80
C GLY A 272 3.27 -7.03 -8.14
N LYS A 273 2.21 -7.66 -7.59
CA LYS A 273 1.84 -9.06 -7.86
C LYS A 273 0.76 -9.17 -8.94
N LEU A 274 -0.13 -8.20 -8.99
CA LEU A 274 -1.24 -8.17 -9.96
C LEU A 274 -0.79 -7.66 -11.35
N SER A 275 0.04 -6.61 -11.39
CA SER A 275 0.41 -5.95 -12.65
C SER A 275 1.07 -6.86 -13.70
N PRO A 276 1.89 -7.86 -13.34
CA PRO A 276 2.43 -8.80 -14.33
C PRO A 276 1.39 -9.70 -14.98
N VAL A 277 0.23 -9.91 -14.34
CA VAL A 277 -0.84 -10.81 -14.81
C VAL A 277 -1.98 -10.03 -15.46
N LEU A 278 -2.42 -8.96 -14.81
CA LEU A 278 -3.59 -8.16 -15.23
C LEU A 278 -3.22 -6.95 -16.10
N GLY A 279 -1.95 -6.56 -16.11
CA GLY A 279 -1.54 -5.24 -16.58
C GLY A 279 -1.81 -4.13 -15.56
N ALA A 280 -1.22 -2.96 -15.81
CA ALA A 280 -1.26 -1.83 -14.88
C ALA A 280 -2.69 -1.35 -14.60
N THR A 281 -3.47 -1.08 -15.64
CA THR A 281 -4.82 -0.51 -15.50
C THR A 281 -5.76 -1.42 -14.73
N ALA A 282 -5.86 -2.71 -15.11
CA ALA A 282 -6.78 -3.63 -14.43
C ALA A 282 -6.37 -3.87 -12.97
N SER A 283 -5.06 -3.88 -12.67
CA SER A 283 -4.56 -4.00 -11.30
C SER A 283 -4.94 -2.79 -10.43
N VAL A 284 -4.81 -1.58 -10.98
CA VAL A 284 -5.23 -0.36 -10.29
C VAL A 284 -6.74 -0.35 -10.09
N VAL A 285 -7.52 -0.69 -11.12
CA VAL A 285 -8.99 -0.72 -11.04
C VAL A 285 -9.47 -1.70 -9.99
N VAL A 286 -8.96 -2.93 -9.96
CA VAL A 286 -9.45 -3.93 -9.00
C VAL A 286 -9.05 -3.61 -7.56
N THR A 287 -7.85 -3.07 -7.33
CA THR A 287 -7.45 -2.63 -5.99
C THR A 287 -8.23 -1.41 -5.53
N ALA A 288 -8.53 -0.48 -6.43
CA ALA A 288 -9.37 0.68 -6.15
C ALA A 288 -10.83 0.29 -5.87
N LEU A 289 -11.38 -0.69 -6.59
CA LEU A 289 -12.73 -1.22 -6.32
C LEU A 289 -12.83 -1.82 -4.92
N VAL A 290 -11.87 -2.66 -4.53
CA VAL A 290 -11.82 -3.24 -3.18
C VAL A 290 -11.72 -2.13 -2.13
N PHE A 291 -10.88 -1.14 -2.38
CA PHE A 291 -10.70 0.00 -1.48
C PHE A 291 -11.97 0.86 -1.34
N GLY A 292 -12.65 1.16 -2.44
CA GLY A 292 -13.93 1.87 -2.40
C GLY A 292 -14.99 1.09 -1.62
N LEU A 293 -15.12 -0.22 -1.89
CA LEU A 293 -16.11 -1.07 -1.22
C LEU A 293 -15.82 -1.26 0.27
N LEU A 294 -14.55 -1.27 0.70
CA LEU A 294 -14.18 -1.25 2.11
C LEU A 294 -14.83 -0.06 2.83
N HIS A 295 -14.86 1.10 2.21
CA HIS A 295 -15.40 2.34 2.79
C HIS A 295 -16.94 2.40 2.84
N ALA A 296 -17.64 1.50 2.14
CA ALA A 296 -19.10 1.41 2.24
C ALA A 296 -19.62 0.97 3.61
N GLY A 297 -18.78 0.34 4.42
CA GLY A 297 -19.08 -0.13 5.77
C GLY A 297 -18.56 0.79 6.89
N ALA A 298 -18.04 1.97 6.58
CA ALA A 298 -17.51 2.88 7.59
C ALA A 298 -18.62 3.33 8.55
N ALA A 299 -18.35 3.23 9.85
CA ALA A 299 -19.37 3.46 10.89
C ALA A 299 -19.80 4.93 11.02
N TYR A 300 -18.93 5.86 10.56
CA TYR A 300 -19.13 7.31 10.66
C TYR A 300 -19.89 7.93 9.47
N ILE A 301 -20.32 7.12 8.49
CA ILE A 301 -21.05 7.62 7.33
C ILE A 301 -22.57 7.43 7.49
N THR A 302 -23.31 8.43 7.06
CA THR A 302 -24.79 8.35 6.97
C THR A 302 -25.23 7.40 5.85
N PRO A 303 -26.49 6.93 5.84
CA PRO A 303 -26.99 6.11 4.74
C PRO A 303 -26.85 6.75 3.35
N ALA A 304 -26.99 8.07 3.24
CA ALA A 304 -26.82 8.80 1.98
C ALA A 304 -25.33 8.80 1.52
N GLU A 305 -24.40 8.87 2.46
CA GLU A 305 -22.96 8.88 2.19
C GLU A 305 -22.41 7.51 1.81
N ARG A 306 -23.14 6.41 2.10
CA ARG A 306 -22.73 5.03 1.76
C ARG A 306 -22.53 4.78 0.27
N VAL A 307 -22.98 5.67 -0.61
CA VAL A 307 -22.72 5.62 -2.05
C VAL A 307 -21.62 6.60 -2.44
N VAL A 308 -21.70 7.83 -1.93
CA VAL A 308 -20.76 8.90 -2.30
C VAL A 308 -19.36 8.63 -1.75
N PHE A 309 -19.26 8.25 -0.48
CA PHE A 309 -17.96 8.03 0.17
C PHE A 309 -17.15 6.88 -0.48
N PRO A 310 -17.73 5.69 -0.73
CA PRO A 310 -17.06 4.65 -1.51
C PRO A 310 -16.65 5.07 -2.92
N ALA A 311 -17.48 5.87 -3.60
CA ALA A 311 -17.14 6.37 -4.94
C ALA A 311 -15.93 7.31 -4.89
N VAL A 312 -15.86 8.20 -3.91
CA VAL A 312 -14.71 9.09 -3.69
C VAL A 312 -13.46 8.27 -3.31
N ALA A 313 -13.60 7.30 -2.40
CA ALA A 313 -12.51 6.38 -2.04
C ALA A 313 -12.02 5.56 -3.26
N PHE A 314 -12.92 5.13 -4.13
CA PHE A 314 -12.55 4.48 -5.39
C PHE A 314 -11.70 5.40 -6.28
N VAL A 315 -12.10 6.66 -6.46
CA VAL A 315 -11.33 7.64 -7.25
C VAL A 315 -9.96 7.91 -6.61
N LEU A 316 -9.93 8.09 -5.29
CA LEU A 316 -8.68 8.19 -4.52
C LEU A 316 -7.78 6.97 -4.79
N GLY A 317 -8.37 5.78 -4.77
CA GLY A 317 -7.72 4.52 -5.08
C GLY A 317 -7.10 4.46 -6.46
N LEU A 318 -7.82 4.93 -7.48
CA LEU A 318 -7.30 5.02 -8.85
C LEU A 318 -6.09 5.95 -8.93
N VAL A 319 -6.19 7.17 -8.39
CA VAL A 319 -5.09 8.15 -8.42
C VAL A 319 -3.85 7.58 -7.73
N ASN A 320 -3.99 7.07 -6.52
CA ASN A 320 -2.89 6.51 -5.74
C ASN A 320 -2.23 5.31 -6.43
N GLY A 321 -3.04 4.40 -6.97
CA GLY A 321 -2.52 3.24 -7.71
C GLY A 321 -1.69 3.64 -8.94
N PHE A 322 -2.17 4.61 -9.73
CA PHE A 322 -1.42 5.12 -10.88
C PHE A 322 -0.16 5.89 -10.48
N VAL A 323 -0.22 6.71 -9.43
CA VAL A 323 0.96 7.44 -8.91
C VAL A 323 2.01 6.43 -8.44
N MET A 324 1.61 5.42 -7.67
CA MET A 324 2.51 4.38 -7.16
C MET A 324 3.19 3.61 -8.29
N LEU A 325 2.45 3.18 -9.31
CA LEU A 325 3.02 2.49 -10.47
C LEU A 325 3.94 3.38 -11.30
N LYS A 326 3.56 4.66 -11.52
CA LYS A 326 4.37 5.60 -12.31
C LYS A 326 5.66 6.05 -11.64
N THR A 327 5.64 6.15 -10.32
CA THR A 327 6.80 6.60 -9.54
C THR A 327 7.63 5.45 -9.00
N ASP A 328 7.10 4.23 -9.07
CA ASP A 328 7.68 3.03 -8.50
C ASP A 328 8.01 3.22 -6.99
N SER A 329 7.13 3.97 -6.29
CA SER A 329 7.30 4.38 -4.89
C SER A 329 5.95 4.70 -4.25
N ILE A 330 5.82 4.40 -2.96
CA ILE A 330 4.59 4.64 -2.17
C ILE A 330 4.45 6.10 -1.71
N TRP A 331 5.56 6.83 -1.57
CA TRP A 331 5.59 8.09 -0.81
C TRP A 331 4.71 9.20 -1.38
N GLY A 332 4.61 9.30 -2.71
CA GLY A 332 3.73 10.28 -3.35
C GLY A 332 2.25 10.02 -3.07
N SER A 333 1.87 8.74 -3.07
CA SER A 333 0.50 8.30 -2.76
C SER A 333 0.17 8.53 -1.29
N VAL A 334 1.10 8.23 -0.37
CA VAL A 334 0.91 8.48 1.06
C VAL A 334 0.64 9.96 1.35
N LEU A 335 1.42 10.87 0.76
CA LEU A 335 1.22 12.31 0.95
C LEU A 335 -0.09 12.81 0.34
N PHE A 336 -0.45 12.33 -0.85
CA PHE A 336 -1.72 12.68 -1.48
C PHE A 336 -2.91 12.22 -0.62
N HIS A 337 -2.87 10.99 -0.14
CA HIS A 337 -3.90 10.40 0.70
C HIS A 337 -4.00 11.14 2.05
N ALA A 338 -2.86 11.40 2.71
CA ALA A 338 -2.84 12.14 3.97
C ALA A 338 -3.47 13.53 3.85
N GLY A 339 -3.29 14.20 2.70
CA GLY A 339 -3.98 15.46 2.41
C GLY A 339 -5.50 15.29 2.32
N TYR A 340 -5.97 14.22 1.71
CA TYR A 340 -7.40 13.91 1.65
C TYR A 340 -7.98 13.57 3.04
N ASP A 341 -7.24 12.86 3.87
CA ASP A 341 -7.68 12.47 5.23
C ASP A 341 -7.95 13.66 6.14
N LEU A 342 -7.39 14.85 5.86
CA LEU A 342 -7.75 16.08 6.57
C LEU A 342 -9.26 16.35 6.53
N PHE A 343 -9.93 15.99 5.41
CA PHE A 343 -11.39 16.17 5.27
C PHE A 343 -12.18 15.05 5.95
N VAL A 344 -11.62 13.86 6.04
CA VAL A 344 -12.25 12.71 6.70
C VAL A 344 -12.27 12.89 8.21
N ILE A 345 -11.20 13.46 8.80
CA ILE A 345 -11.09 13.60 10.26
C ILE A 345 -11.99 14.72 10.82
N LEU A 346 -12.34 15.73 10.02
CA LEU A 346 -13.18 16.84 10.47
C LEU A 346 -14.51 16.39 11.08
N PRO A 347 -15.33 15.55 10.42
CA PRO A 347 -16.56 15.04 11.00
C PRO A 347 -16.34 14.25 12.30
N LEU A 348 -15.22 13.51 12.39
CA LEU A 348 -14.91 12.70 13.57
C LEU A 348 -14.58 13.56 14.80
N LEU A 349 -14.00 14.76 14.61
CA LEU A 349 -13.73 15.70 15.68
C LEU A 349 -14.98 16.37 16.24
N VAL A 350 -16.11 16.29 15.53
CA VAL A 350 -17.39 16.91 15.92
C VAL A 350 -18.27 15.95 16.69
N VAL A 351 -18.18 14.66 16.39
CA VAL A 351 -19.04 13.60 16.95
C VAL A 351 -18.45 13.08 18.28
N ALA A 352 -17.20 13.29 18.55
CA ALA A 352 -16.51 12.89 19.75
C ALA A 352 -16.48 14.04 20.79
#